data_e8d871835e2185bd82f854056eb24f21
#
_entry.id   e8d871835e2185bd82f854056eb24f21
#
_cell.length_a   1.000
_cell.length_b   1.000
_cell.length_c   1.000
_cell.angle_alpha   90.00
_cell.angle_beta   90.00
_cell.angle_gamma   90.00
#
_symmetry.space_group_name_H-M   'P 1'
#
loop_
_entity.id
_entity.type
_entity.pdbx_description
1 polymer ?
#
loop_
_entity_poly.entity_id
_entity_poly.type
_entity_poly.pdbx_seq_one_letter_code
_entity_poly.pdbx_strand_id
1 'polypeptide(L)'
;MLKRISSILVVLVICFSISSIYIFYPSLPQAFDDRIKDFMFNLRGEEKPKSDNIIIIDIDEKSLRTLGQWPWSRNILGKILQNLDAAQIGIIGLDIVFAEEDRTSPHKIFEEFDIKKENIPNYDFEFAQTIASTPTILGYQFEFVNNEFINKTAPAIQTIFIEKNKKEGEEYLIKAKGTILNIPVIQDNSYSSGFFNNIPDDSGIIRSVPLILSYDEEIYPSLALETLRIALGIKKIIVNYDQNGVSNLILDNFIIPTDRHGRILVNFRGKEKTFKYISALDIYNNNFKSEEIRDKIALIGTSAAALMDLRATPFESIFPGVEVHANVIDNILNKDFLFKPSWIEAINICLIFVLSFFIYFIIRKVPIILTPIFIFISLYLIFYINYFILFKYGLVIN
;
A
#
# COMPACT_ATOMS: atom_id res chain seq x y z
N MET A 1 18.97 17.95 -51.94
CA MET A 1 19.51 18.31 -50.61
C MET A 1 18.45 19.01 -49.76
N LEU A 2 17.78 20.06 -50.23
CA LEU A 2 16.73 20.79 -49.50
C LEU A 2 15.57 19.92 -48.97
N LYS A 3 15.00 18.98 -49.80
CA LYS A 3 13.94 18.06 -49.36
C LYS A 3 14.39 17.10 -48.23
N ARG A 4 15.68 16.78 -48.16
CA ARG A 4 16.24 15.94 -47.05
C ARG A 4 16.34 16.74 -45.77
N ILE A 5 16.78 17.98 -45.82
CA ILE A 5 16.89 18.88 -44.68
C ILE A 5 15.48 19.18 -44.14
N SER A 6 14.51 19.45 -45.00
CA SER A 6 13.12 19.68 -44.64
C SER A 6 12.49 18.48 -43.89
N SER A 7 12.73 17.25 -44.35
CA SER A 7 12.14 16.07 -43.68
C SER A 7 12.79 15.75 -42.33
N ILE A 8 14.08 15.97 -42.11
CA ILE A 8 14.74 15.86 -40.82
C ILE A 8 14.23 16.93 -39.84
N LEU A 9 14.06 18.15 -40.33
CA LEU A 9 13.52 19.24 -39.53
C LEU A 9 12.10 18.94 -39.01
N VAL A 10 11.25 18.34 -39.86
CA VAL A 10 9.91 17.87 -39.43
C VAL A 10 10.00 16.81 -38.30
N VAL A 11 10.90 15.84 -38.43
CA VAL A 11 11.10 14.82 -37.36
C VAL A 11 11.54 15.49 -36.08
N LEU A 12 12.50 16.42 -36.12
CA LEU A 12 12.95 17.13 -34.94
C LEU A 12 11.81 17.95 -34.30
N VAL A 13 10.99 18.64 -35.08
CA VAL A 13 9.83 19.34 -34.56
C VAL A 13 8.87 18.41 -33.85
N ILE A 14 8.58 17.23 -34.43
CA ILE A 14 7.73 16.21 -33.81
C ILE A 14 8.36 15.71 -32.49
N CYS A 15 9.66 15.37 -32.50
CA CYS A 15 10.37 14.95 -31.29
C CYS A 15 10.27 16.00 -30.18
N PHE A 16 10.55 17.26 -30.50
CA PHE A 16 10.46 18.34 -29.50
C PHE A 16 9.02 18.57 -29.03
N SER A 17 8.01 18.46 -29.92
CA SER A 17 6.61 18.59 -29.53
C SER A 17 6.19 17.47 -28.57
N ILE A 18 6.53 16.20 -28.87
CA ILE A 18 6.22 15.05 -28.01
C ILE A 18 6.97 15.19 -26.67
N SER A 19 8.26 15.53 -26.70
CA SER A 19 9.04 15.74 -25.47
C SER A 19 8.50 16.91 -24.64
N SER A 20 8.01 17.97 -25.27
CA SER A 20 7.36 19.09 -24.57
C SER A 20 6.06 18.64 -23.90
N ILE A 21 5.23 17.85 -24.58
CA ILE A 21 4.02 17.27 -23.97
C ILE A 21 4.39 16.39 -22.78
N TYR A 22 5.40 15.55 -22.93
CA TYR A 22 5.87 14.66 -21.86
C TYR A 22 6.35 15.42 -20.62
N ILE A 23 7.04 16.56 -20.81
CA ILE A 23 7.60 17.37 -19.71
C ILE A 23 6.55 18.28 -19.08
N PHE A 24 5.75 19.00 -19.90
CA PHE A 24 4.85 20.04 -19.43
C PHE A 24 3.44 19.55 -19.10
N TYR A 25 3.03 18.40 -19.63
CA TYR A 25 1.73 17.78 -19.40
C TYR A 25 1.86 16.30 -19.02
N PRO A 26 2.59 15.99 -17.92
CA PRO A 26 2.93 14.61 -17.56
C PRO A 26 1.72 13.72 -17.27
N SER A 27 0.58 14.29 -16.92
CA SER A 27 -0.66 13.54 -16.63
C SER A 27 -1.19 12.77 -17.84
N LEU A 28 -1.02 13.29 -19.07
CA LEU A 28 -1.47 12.61 -20.27
C LEU A 28 -0.68 11.32 -20.56
N PRO A 29 0.66 11.35 -20.73
CA PRO A 29 1.43 10.13 -20.93
C PRO A 29 1.32 9.18 -19.74
N GLN A 30 1.25 9.68 -18.51
CA GLN A 30 1.10 8.86 -17.31
C GLN A 30 -0.21 8.05 -17.33
N ALA A 31 -1.33 8.64 -17.74
CA ALA A 31 -2.60 7.93 -17.82
C ALA A 31 -2.56 6.77 -18.83
N PHE A 32 -1.84 6.91 -19.95
CA PHE A 32 -1.61 5.81 -20.89
C PHE A 32 -0.68 4.74 -20.33
N ASP A 33 0.40 5.15 -19.71
CA ASP A 33 1.39 4.28 -19.10
C ASP A 33 0.79 3.42 -17.99
N ASP A 34 -0.05 4.01 -17.16
CA ASP A 34 -0.75 3.30 -16.10
C ASP A 34 -1.71 2.23 -16.65
N ARG A 35 -2.43 2.51 -17.74
CA ARG A 35 -3.27 1.52 -18.43
C ARG A 35 -2.45 0.39 -19.07
N ILE A 36 -1.30 0.71 -19.64
CA ILE A 36 -0.39 -0.30 -20.21
C ILE A 36 0.15 -1.18 -19.08
N LYS A 37 0.53 -0.62 -17.95
CA LYS A 37 0.96 -1.39 -16.77
C LYS A 37 -0.15 -2.30 -16.25
N ASP A 38 -1.38 -1.80 -16.11
CA ASP A 38 -2.54 -2.62 -15.71
C ASP A 38 -2.75 -3.79 -16.70
N PHE A 39 -2.65 -3.52 -18.00
CA PHE A 39 -2.72 -4.57 -19.02
C PHE A 39 -1.58 -5.58 -18.87
N MET A 40 -0.35 -5.13 -18.58
CA MET A 40 0.79 -6.01 -18.33
C MET A 40 0.58 -6.88 -17.07
N PHE A 41 0.01 -6.34 -15.98
CA PHE A 41 -0.37 -7.11 -14.79
C PHE A 41 -1.41 -8.18 -15.14
N ASN A 42 -2.44 -7.83 -15.88
CA ASN A 42 -3.46 -8.77 -16.31
C ASN A 42 -2.90 -9.84 -17.26
N LEU A 43 -1.94 -9.49 -18.13
CA LEU A 43 -1.26 -10.43 -19.03
C LEU A 43 -0.33 -11.38 -18.26
N ARG A 44 0.34 -10.90 -17.21
CA ARG A 44 1.13 -11.74 -16.30
C ARG A 44 0.24 -12.77 -15.60
N GLY A 45 -0.98 -12.34 -15.24
CA GLY A 45 -1.91 -13.13 -14.47
C GLY A 45 -1.57 -13.18 -12.97
N GLU A 46 -2.23 -14.08 -12.27
CA GLU A 46 -2.08 -14.27 -10.82
C GLU A 46 -0.80 -15.03 -10.50
N GLU A 47 -0.10 -14.57 -9.49
CA GLU A 47 1.08 -15.22 -8.91
C GLU A 47 0.79 -15.57 -7.45
N LYS A 48 1.32 -16.66 -6.97
CA LYS A 48 1.25 -16.97 -5.54
C LYS A 48 2.13 -15.99 -4.75
N PRO A 49 1.73 -15.63 -3.53
CA PRO A 49 2.62 -14.94 -2.61
C PRO A 49 3.95 -15.69 -2.50
N LYS A 50 5.05 -14.96 -2.46
CA LYS A 50 6.38 -15.57 -2.35
C LYS A 50 6.71 -15.97 -0.91
N SER A 51 5.96 -15.43 0.06
CA SER A 51 6.07 -15.76 1.47
C SER A 51 4.81 -16.46 1.96
N ASP A 52 4.97 -17.65 2.56
CA ASP A 52 3.90 -18.36 3.25
C ASP A 52 3.66 -17.81 4.69
N ASN A 53 4.42 -16.79 5.09
CA ASN A 53 4.39 -16.27 6.47
C ASN A 53 3.31 -15.23 6.71
N ILE A 54 2.51 -14.87 5.70
CA ILE A 54 1.46 -13.86 5.80
C ILE A 54 0.11 -14.52 5.68
N ILE A 55 -0.77 -14.24 6.65
CA ILE A 55 -2.16 -14.69 6.65
C ILE A 55 -3.10 -13.50 6.89
N ILE A 56 -4.29 -13.60 6.36
CA ILE A 56 -5.36 -12.62 6.57
C ILE A 56 -6.45 -13.28 7.42
N ILE A 57 -6.75 -12.67 8.56
CA ILE A 57 -7.89 -13.04 9.40
C ILE A 57 -9.05 -12.17 8.95
N ASP A 58 -9.98 -12.80 8.28
CA ASP A 58 -11.01 -12.13 7.51
C ASP A 58 -12.30 -11.92 8.30
N ILE A 59 -12.69 -10.68 8.46
CA ILE A 59 -14.04 -10.32 8.89
C ILE A 59 -14.95 -10.47 7.68
N ASP A 60 -15.27 -11.72 7.37
CA ASP A 60 -16.04 -12.14 6.21
C ASP A 60 -17.56 -12.12 6.45
N GLU A 61 -18.33 -12.32 5.41
CA GLU A 61 -19.80 -12.39 5.48
C GLU A 61 -20.29 -13.51 6.43
N LYS A 62 -19.57 -14.64 6.52
CA LYS A 62 -19.88 -15.75 7.42
C LYS A 62 -19.75 -15.31 8.88
N SER A 63 -18.69 -14.58 9.18
CA SER A 63 -18.43 -14.02 10.51
C SER A 63 -19.49 -12.98 10.90
N LEU A 64 -19.85 -12.07 9.99
CA LEU A 64 -20.88 -11.06 10.22
C LEU A 64 -22.26 -11.68 10.50
N ARG A 65 -22.63 -12.72 9.74
CA ARG A 65 -23.93 -13.40 9.95
C ARG A 65 -24.00 -14.14 11.29
N THR A 66 -22.88 -14.62 11.81
CA THR A 66 -22.86 -15.46 13.01
C THR A 66 -22.56 -14.68 14.28
N LEU A 67 -21.60 -13.76 14.24
CA LEU A 67 -21.17 -12.96 15.39
C LEU A 67 -21.95 -11.65 15.52
N GLY A 68 -22.75 -11.30 14.51
CA GLY A 68 -23.59 -10.11 14.49
C GLY A 68 -23.01 -8.97 13.65
N GLN A 69 -23.75 -7.87 13.65
CA GLN A 69 -23.44 -6.68 12.86
C GLN A 69 -22.14 -6.00 13.35
N TRP A 70 -21.33 -5.56 12.39
CA TRP A 70 -20.16 -4.71 12.66
C TRP A 70 -20.57 -3.27 13.02
N PRO A 71 -19.85 -2.57 13.91
CA PRO A 71 -18.67 -3.03 14.65
C PRO A 71 -19.01 -4.00 15.79
N TRP A 72 -18.21 -5.08 15.89
CA TRP A 72 -18.38 -6.05 16.95
C TRP A 72 -18.00 -5.48 18.31
N SER A 73 -18.58 -6.04 19.35
CA SER A 73 -18.18 -5.82 20.72
C SER A 73 -16.70 -6.16 20.94
N ARG A 74 -16.00 -5.36 21.75
CA ARG A 74 -14.55 -5.54 22.01
C ARG A 74 -14.20 -6.89 22.61
N ASN A 75 -15.11 -7.53 23.34
CA ASN A 75 -14.90 -8.86 23.88
C ASN A 75 -14.79 -9.94 22.79
N ILE A 76 -15.50 -9.79 21.66
CA ILE A 76 -15.38 -10.68 20.49
C ILE A 76 -13.99 -10.56 19.87
N LEU A 77 -13.54 -9.33 19.64
CA LEU A 77 -12.22 -9.06 19.09
C LEU A 77 -11.12 -9.50 20.06
N GLY A 78 -11.27 -9.24 21.35
CA GLY A 78 -10.37 -9.71 22.39
C GLY A 78 -10.20 -11.23 22.38
N LYS A 79 -11.29 -11.97 22.23
CA LYS A 79 -11.21 -13.44 22.12
C LYS A 79 -10.49 -13.91 20.87
N ILE A 80 -10.67 -13.23 19.73
CA ILE A 80 -9.93 -13.53 18.49
C ILE A 80 -8.42 -13.33 18.72
N LEU A 81 -8.00 -12.22 19.33
CA LEU A 81 -6.59 -11.95 19.63
C LEU A 81 -6.02 -13.01 20.59
N GLN A 82 -6.74 -13.34 21.66
CA GLN A 82 -6.33 -14.38 22.63
C GLN A 82 -6.15 -15.75 21.97
N ASN A 83 -7.05 -16.14 21.06
CA ASN A 83 -6.96 -17.41 20.35
C ASN A 83 -5.77 -17.43 19.37
N LEU A 84 -5.46 -16.31 18.73
CA LEU A 84 -4.27 -16.18 17.89
C LEU A 84 -2.97 -16.25 18.71
N ASP A 85 -2.94 -15.59 19.86
CA ASP A 85 -1.80 -15.62 20.78
C ASP A 85 -1.57 -17.04 21.34
N ALA A 86 -2.64 -17.71 21.78
CA ALA A 86 -2.59 -19.10 22.21
C ALA A 86 -2.08 -20.06 21.11
N ALA A 87 -2.32 -19.73 19.83
CA ALA A 87 -1.78 -20.45 18.68
C ALA A 87 -0.33 -20.04 18.32
N GLN A 88 0.30 -19.20 19.13
CA GLN A 88 1.67 -18.71 18.94
C GLN A 88 1.84 -17.94 17.62
N ILE A 89 0.91 -17.02 17.32
CA ILE A 89 1.08 -16.08 16.23
C ILE A 89 2.34 -15.22 16.40
N GLY A 90 3.06 -14.91 15.33
CA GLY A 90 4.26 -14.09 15.42
C GLY A 90 3.95 -12.62 15.70
N ILE A 91 3.02 -12.04 14.92
CA ILE A 91 2.55 -10.66 15.09
C ILE A 91 1.17 -10.48 14.46
N ILE A 92 0.42 -9.51 14.98
CA ILE A 92 -0.92 -9.16 14.50
C ILE A 92 -0.93 -7.68 14.10
N GLY A 93 -1.31 -7.37 12.85
CA GLY A 93 -1.65 -6.02 12.41
C GLY A 93 -3.16 -5.86 12.31
N LEU A 94 -3.73 -4.87 13.02
CA LEU A 94 -5.16 -4.58 12.97
C LEU A 94 -5.44 -3.47 11.95
N ASP A 95 -6.05 -3.80 10.83
CA ASP A 95 -6.55 -2.83 9.84
C ASP A 95 -7.94 -2.31 10.25
N ILE A 96 -8.01 -1.82 11.49
CA ILE A 96 -9.22 -1.35 12.16
C ILE A 96 -8.84 -0.19 13.08
N VAL A 97 -9.69 0.85 13.14
CA VAL A 97 -9.59 1.91 14.12
C VAL A 97 -10.76 1.86 15.11
N PHE A 98 -10.45 2.01 16.38
CA PHE A 98 -11.42 2.03 17.48
C PHE A 98 -11.58 3.48 17.99
N ALA A 99 -12.20 4.32 17.15
CA ALA A 99 -12.32 5.74 17.41
C ALA A 99 -13.38 6.09 18.46
N GLU A 100 -14.27 5.16 18.78
CA GLU A 100 -15.36 5.33 19.73
C GLU A 100 -15.36 4.20 20.77
N GLU A 101 -15.90 4.49 21.96
CA GLU A 101 -16.12 3.48 22.99
C GLU A 101 -17.11 2.39 22.54
N ASP A 102 -16.95 1.18 23.05
CA ASP A 102 -17.86 0.07 22.78
C ASP A 102 -19.25 0.34 23.41
N ARG A 103 -20.19 0.74 22.54
CA ARG A 103 -21.57 1.01 22.94
C ARG A 103 -22.33 -0.23 23.45
N THR A 104 -21.81 -1.43 23.20
CA THR A 104 -22.40 -2.71 23.69
C THR A 104 -21.79 -3.15 25.00
N SER A 105 -20.81 -2.43 25.51
CA SER A 105 -20.14 -2.74 26.78
C SER A 105 -21.13 -2.57 27.95
N PRO A 106 -21.22 -3.57 28.86
CA PRO A 106 -22.14 -3.52 30.00
C PRO A 106 -22.02 -2.24 30.82
N HIS A 107 -20.80 -1.76 31.10
CA HIS A 107 -20.62 -0.53 31.88
C HIS A 107 -21.28 0.68 31.22
N LYS A 108 -21.21 0.78 29.89
CA LYS A 108 -21.81 1.86 29.13
C LYS A 108 -23.33 1.83 29.18
N ILE A 109 -23.90 0.62 29.05
CA ILE A 109 -25.35 0.41 29.18
C ILE A 109 -25.85 0.77 30.58
N PHE A 110 -25.13 0.34 31.63
CA PHE A 110 -25.51 0.66 33.03
C PHE A 110 -25.37 2.16 33.33
N GLU A 111 -24.35 2.81 32.74
CA GLU A 111 -24.19 4.26 32.85
C GLU A 111 -25.36 5.02 32.22
N GLU A 112 -25.79 4.62 31.03
CA GLU A 112 -26.91 5.22 30.29
C GLU A 112 -28.23 5.16 31.11
N PHE A 113 -28.43 4.06 31.86
CA PHE A 113 -29.63 3.87 32.68
C PHE A 113 -29.43 4.32 34.15
N ASP A 114 -28.33 5.00 34.49
CA ASP A 114 -27.98 5.44 35.86
C ASP A 114 -28.04 4.30 36.89
N ILE A 115 -27.68 3.08 36.48
CA ILE A 115 -27.68 1.91 37.36
C ILE A 115 -26.28 1.76 38.00
N LYS A 116 -26.20 2.00 39.29
CA LYS A 116 -24.97 1.79 40.07
C LYS A 116 -24.81 0.37 40.50
N LYS A 117 -23.84 -0.32 39.94
CA LYS A 117 -23.45 -1.70 40.29
C LYS A 117 -21.92 -1.79 40.33
N GLU A 118 -21.41 -2.54 41.28
CA GLU A 118 -19.96 -2.84 41.37
C GLU A 118 -19.57 -3.93 40.37
N ASN A 119 -18.32 -3.88 39.89
CA ASN A 119 -17.72 -4.89 39.04
C ASN A 119 -18.47 -5.13 37.71
N ILE A 120 -18.91 -4.06 37.07
CA ILE A 120 -19.49 -4.15 35.71
C ILE A 120 -18.36 -4.31 34.68
N PRO A 121 -18.41 -5.31 33.78
CA PRO A 121 -17.42 -5.47 32.72
C PRO A 121 -17.30 -4.22 31.83
N ASN A 122 -16.07 -3.78 31.59
CA ASN A 122 -15.75 -2.74 30.62
C ASN A 122 -14.95 -3.38 29.48
N TYR A 123 -15.62 -3.57 28.35
CA TYR A 123 -15.04 -4.29 27.23
C TYR A 123 -13.91 -3.54 26.55
N ASP A 124 -13.90 -2.20 26.56
CA ASP A 124 -12.75 -1.43 26.04
C ASP A 124 -11.52 -1.63 26.92
N PHE A 125 -11.68 -1.66 28.25
CA PHE A 125 -10.59 -1.90 29.17
C PHE A 125 -10.07 -3.35 29.09
N GLU A 126 -10.96 -4.34 29.02
CA GLU A 126 -10.59 -5.77 28.87
C GLU A 126 -9.86 -6.00 27.53
N PHE A 127 -10.32 -5.34 26.47
CA PHE A 127 -9.68 -5.39 25.15
C PHE A 127 -8.30 -4.72 25.18
N ALA A 128 -8.16 -3.58 25.84
CA ALA A 128 -6.88 -2.90 26.03
C ALA A 128 -5.86 -3.81 26.75
N GLN A 129 -6.29 -4.52 27.80
CA GLN A 129 -5.45 -5.50 28.47
C GLN A 129 -5.04 -6.67 27.54
N THR A 130 -5.95 -7.13 26.70
CA THR A 130 -5.65 -8.16 25.70
C THR A 130 -4.62 -7.66 24.70
N ILE A 131 -4.75 -6.43 24.20
CA ILE A 131 -3.77 -5.81 23.31
C ILE A 131 -2.40 -5.72 23.98
N ALA A 132 -2.34 -5.30 25.24
CA ALA A 132 -1.08 -5.20 25.98
C ALA A 132 -0.36 -6.55 26.16
N SER A 133 -1.12 -7.66 26.19
CA SER A 133 -0.59 -9.01 26.38
C SER A 133 -0.34 -9.79 25.08
N THR A 134 -0.73 -9.26 23.93
CA THR A 134 -0.61 -9.93 22.62
C THR A 134 0.31 -9.13 21.69
N PRO A 135 0.99 -9.75 20.70
CA PRO A 135 1.87 -9.07 19.78
C PRO A 135 1.07 -8.27 18.72
N THR A 136 0.29 -7.29 19.17
CA THR A 136 -0.69 -6.57 18.35
C THR A 136 -0.23 -5.16 18.03
N ILE A 137 -0.26 -4.80 16.74
CA ILE A 137 -0.03 -3.46 16.19
C ILE A 137 -1.37 -2.86 15.79
N LEU A 138 -1.68 -1.69 16.32
CA LEU A 138 -2.95 -1.01 16.04
C LEU A 138 -2.90 -0.22 14.74
N GLY A 139 -4.01 -0.25 14.00
CA GLY A 139 -4.25 0.64 12.89
C GLY A 139 -4.83 1.98 13.35
N TYR A 140 -4.54 3.03 12.60
CA TYR A 140 -5.20 4.34 12.69
C TYR A 140 -5.21 5.01 11.31
N GLN A 141 -5.92 6.13 11.19
CA GLN A 141 -6.08 6.81 9.91
C GLN A 141 -5.66 8.27 10.01
N PHE A 142 -5.02 8.79 8.96
CA PHE A 142 -4.79 10.21 8.75
C PHE A 142 -5.88 10.85 7.90
N GLU A 143 -6.17 12.12 8.16
CA GLU A 143 -7.05 12.95 7.36
C GLU A 143 -6.25 13.97 6.55
N PHE A 144 -6.66 14.21 5.29
CA PHE A 144 -5.97 15.11 4.36
C PHE A 144 -6.77 16.37 4.03
N VAL A 145 -8.03 16.42 4.47
CA VAL A 145 -8.93 17.55 4.25
C VAL A 145 -9.16 18.26 5.57
N ASN A 146 -8.96 19.59 5.61
CA ASN A 146 -9.33 20.37 6.79
C ASN A 146 -10.85 20.41 6.92
N ASN A 147 -11.34 20.08 8.12
CA ASN A 147 -12.70 20.29 8.55
C ASN A 147 -12.71 20.84 9.99
N GLU A 148 -13.82 21.38 10.45
CA GLU A 148 -13.95 22.00 11.78
C GLU A 148 -13.83 20.99 12.94
N PHE A 149 -14.07 19.70 12.64
CA PHE A 149 -14.08 18.61 13.62
C PHE A 149 -12.81 17.74 13.58
N ILE A 150 -11.78 18.19 12.85
CA ILE A 150 -10.56 17.44 12.67
C ILE A 150 -9.82 17.24 14.02
N ASN A 151 -9.51 16.00 14.35
CA ASN A 151 -8.68 15.70 15.52
C ASN A 151 -7.22 16.03 15.17
N LYS A 152 -6.56 16.79 16.05
CA LYS A 152 -5.15 17.18 15.90
C LYS A 152 -4.20 16.47 16.87
N THR A 153 -4.68 15.44 17.57
CA THR A 153 -3.83 14.65 18.45
C THR A 153 -2.83 13.83 17.60
N ALA A 154 -1.57 13.92 17.91
CA ALA A 154 -0.55 13.11 17.24
C ALA A 154 -0.60 11.65 17.73
N PRO A 155 -0.49 10.65 16.85
CA PRO A 155 -0.36 9.25 17.26
C PRO A 155 0.93 9.03 18.04
N ALA A 156 0.90 8.19 19.08
CA ALA A 156 2.12 7.74 19.73
C ALA A 156 2.85 6.75 18.83
N ILE A 157 4.15 7.00 18.56
CA ILE A 157 5.00 6.13 17.75
C ILE A 157 6.17 5.58 18.55
N GLN A 158 6.50 4.32 18.30
CA GLN A 158 7.70 3.67 18.87
C GLN A 158 8.86 3.61 17.85
N THR A 159 8.60 4.00 16.61
CA THR A 159 9.54 3.92 15.51
C THR A 159 10.52 5.08 15.56
N ILE A 160 11.81 4.76 15.52
CA ILE A 160 12.86 5.77 15.40
C ILE A 160 13.16 5.98 13.91
N PHE A 161 12.91 7.18 13.41
CA PHE A 161 13.30 7.59 12.07
C PHE A 161 14.65 8.31 12.08
N ILE A 162 15.51 7.96 11.13
CA ILE A 162 16.78 8.65 10.88
C ILE A 162 16.76 9.17 9.46
N GLU A 163 16.61 10.47 9.32
CA GLU A 163 16.66 11.15 8.02
C GLU A 163 18.11 11.39 7.59
N LYS A 164 18.46 10.98 6.36
CA LYS A 164 19.78 11.21 5.77
C LYS A 164 19.65 12.01 4.48
N ASN A 165 20.55 12.96 4.31
CA ASN A 165 20.66 13.81 3.12
C ASN A 165 19.44 14.70 2.85
N LYS A 166 18.54 14.87 3.81
CA LYS A 166 17.43 15.82 3.70
C LYS A 166 17.97 17.24 3.65
N LYS A 167 17.53 18.02 2.68
CA LYS A 167 17.86 19.44 2.62
C LYS A 167 16.97 20.22 3.58
N GLU A 168 17.54 21.17 4.26
CA GLU A 168 16.83 22.01 5.21
C GLU A 168 15.73 22.82 4.52
N GLY A 169 14.54 22.80 5.10
CA GLY A 169 13.36 23.52 4.57
C GLY A 169 12.65 22.84 3.39
N GLU A 170 13.11 21.70 2.89
CA GLU A 170 12.41 20.95 1.83
C GLU A 170 11.49 19.88 2.43
N GLU A 171 10.25 19.87 1.98
CA GLU A 171 9.22 18.93 2.40
C GLU A 171 8.76 18.07 1.22
N TYR A 172 9.00 16.78 1.30
CA TYR A 172 8.70 15.84 0.23
C TYR A 172 7.55 14.89 0.58
N LEU A 173 7.39 14.55 1.86
CA LEU A 173 6.37 13.62 2.30
C LEU A 173 4.97 14.22 2.18
N ILE A 174 3.99 13.36 1.93
CA ILE A 174 2.58 13.75 1.96
C ILE A 174 2.24 14.15 3.39
N LYS A 175 1.73 15.36 3.58
CA LYS A 175 1.34 15.91 4.88
C LYS A 175 -0.11 15.59 5.19
N ALA A 176 -0.31 14.94 6.32
CA ALA A 176 -1.62 14.83 6.94
C ALA A 176 -2.03 16.15 7.63
N LYS A 177 -3.32 16.34 7.81
CA LYS A 177 -3.91 17.52 8.47
C LYS A 177 -4.60 17.20 9.77
N GLY A 178 -4.91 15.93 9.99
CA GLY A 178 -5.54 15.42 11.19
C GLY A 178 -5.50 13.92 11.27
N THR A 179 -6.11 13.38 12.30
CA THR A 179 -6.03 11.98 12.68
C THR A 179 -7.39 11.43 13.10
N ILE A 180 -7.62 10.15 12.83
CA ILE A 180 -8.65 9.33 13.45
C ILE A 180 -7.91 8.26 14.24
N LEU A 181 -7.87 8.40 15.56
CA LEU A 181 -7.12 7.53 16.46
C LEU A 181 -8.04 6.58 17.22
N ASN A 182 -7.44 5.53 17.75
CA ASN A 182 -8.12 4.70 18.74
C ASN A 182 -8.37 5.51 20.03
N ILE A 183 -9.40 5.12 20.80
CA ILE A 183 -9.63 5.72 22.10
C ILE A 183 -8.40 5.55 23.01
N PRO A 184 -8.12 6.50 23.92
CA PRO A 184 -6.88 6.51 24.71
C PRO A 184 -6.59 5.21 25.44
N VAL A 185 -7.61 4.61 26.08
CA VAL A 185 -7.43 3.35 26.83
C VAL A 185 -6.92 2.20 25.96
N ILE A 186 -7.27 2.17 24.68
CA ILE A 186 -6.80 1.16 23.71
C ILE A 186 -5.42 1.56 23.17
N GLN A 187 -5.26 2.83 22.77
CA GLN A 187 -4.02 3.32 22.16
C GLN A 187 -2.83 3.22 23.13
N ASP A 188 -3.01 3.61 24.38
CA ASP A 188 -1.95 3.64 25.39
C ASP A 188 -1.47 2.25 25.83
N ASN A 189 -2.27 1.21 25.57
CA ASN A 189 -1.94 -0.18 25.86
C ASN A 189 -1.34 -0.93 24.66
N SER A 190 -1.23 -0.30 23.50
CA SER A 190 -0.60 -0.94 22.34
C SER A 190 0.93 -0.86 22.37
N TYR A 191 1.60 -1.89 21.89
CA TYR A 191 3.05 -1.87 21.71
C TYR A 191 3.49 -0.86 20.64
N SER A 192 2.76 -0.76 19.54
CA SER A 192 2.97 0.20 18.48
C SER A 192 1.72 0.37 17.61
N SER A 193 1.76 1.36 16.72
CA SER A 193 0.68 1.60 15.76
C SER A 193 1.19 2.11 14.43
N GLY A 194 0.40 1.93 13.37
CA GLY A 194 0.71 2.42 12.03
C GLY A 194 -0.55 2.85 11.28
N PHE A 195 -0.42 3.81 10.36
CA PHE A 195 -1.55 4.24 9.56
C PHE A 195 -1.88 3.21 8.46
N PHE A 196 -3.17 3.07 8.13
CA PHE A 196 -3.62 2.17 7.06
C PHE A 196 -4.18 2.91 5.83
N ASN A 197 -3.89 4.20 5.68
CA ASN A 197 -4.35 4.97 4.53
C ASN A 197 -3.82 4.40 3.22
N ASN A 198 -4.73 4.04 2.32
CA ASN A 198 -4.46 3.75 0.94
C ASN A 198 -4.88 4.96 0.10
N ILE A 199 -3.92 5.66 -0.50
CA ILE A 199 -4.17 6.86 -1.30
C ILE A 199 -4.16 6.47 -2.77
N PRO A 200 -5.33 6.42 -3.44
CA PRO A 200 -5.40 6.09 -4.86
C PRO A 200 -4.74 7.19 -5.70
N ASP A 201 -4.37 6.86 -6.92
CA ASP A 201 -3.95 7.84 -7.92
C ASP A 201 -5.14 8.62 -8.51
N ASP A 202 -4.87 9.53 -9.45
CA ASP A 202 -5.89 10.37 -10.09
C ASP A 202 -6.96 9.56 -10.86
N SER A 203 -6.69 8.31 -11.19
CA SER A 203 -7.66 7.41 -11.83
C SER A 203 -8.51 6.62 -10.82
N GLY A 204 -8.29 6.81 -9.52
CA GLY A 204 -8.97 6.09 -8.44
C GLY A 204 -8.42 4.68 -8.18
N ILE A 205 -7.30 4.31 -8.80
CA ILE A 205 -6.69 2.98 -8.68
C ILE A 205 -5.50 3.05 -7.72
N ILE A 206 -5.36 2.06 -6.84
CA ILE A 206 -4.20 1.90 -5.97
C ILE A 206 -3.13 1.12 -6.73
N ARG A 207 -2.10 1.83 -7.19
CA ARG A 207 -0.88 1.25 -7.76
C ARG A 207 0.33 1.43 -6.87
N SER A 208 0.27 2.45 -6.00
CA SER A 208 1.29 2.71 -4.98
C SER A 208 0.65 3.09 -3.66
N VAL A 209 1.32 2.79 -2.56
CA VAL A 209 0.85 3.14 -1.21
C VAL A 209 1.95 3.86 -0.43
N PRO A 210 1.61 4.82 0.44
CA PRO A 210 2.59 5.46 1.29
C PRO A 210 3.10 4.47 2.34
N LEU A 211 4.42 4.35 2.46
CA LEU A 211 5.05 3.64 3.56
C LEU A 211 5.24 4.55 4.77
N ILE A 212 5.42 5.84 4.50
CA ILE A 212 5.58 6.89 5.50
C ILE A 212 4.78 8.12 5.11
N LEU A 213 4.25 8.82 6.11
CA LEU A 213 3.56 10.11 5.98
C LEU A 213 4.14 11.09 7.00
N SER A 214 3.95 12.37 6.76
CA SER A 214 4.32 13.43 7.71
C SER A 214 3.08 14.01 8.38
N TYR A 215 3.14 14.19 9.69
CA TYR A 215 2.15 14.91 10.48
C TYR A 215 2.85 15.66 11.60
N ASP A 216 2.51 16.94 11.80
CA ASP A 216 3.11 17.81 12.82
C ASP A 216 4.65 17.74 12.85
N GLU A 217 5.27 17.80 11.66
CA GLU A 217 6.72 17.75 11.41
C GLU A 217 7.39 16.40 11.72
N GLU A 218 6.65 15.42 12.22
CA GLU A 218 7.15 14.08 12.51
C GLU A 218 6.78 13.09 11.39
N ILE A 219 7.52 11.98 11.33
CA ILE A 219 7.31 10.91 10.35
C ILE A 219 6.60 9.74 11.01
N TYR A 220 5.61 9.19 10.31
CA TYR A 220 4.79 8.08 10.78
C TYR A 220 4.82 6.90 9.80
N PRO A 221 4.95 5.64 10.29
CA PRO A 221 4.97 4.47 9.45
C PRO A 221 3.55 3.99 9.10
N SER A 222 3.41 3.37 7.93
CA SER A 222 2.19 2.63 7.61
C SER A 222 2.06 1.35 8.45
N LEU A 223 0.82 0.85 8.60
CA LEU A 223 0.53 -0.39 9.32
C LEU A 223 1.36 -1.57 8.79
N ALA A 224 1.47 -1.70 7.46
CA ALA A 224 2.27 -2.74 6.83
C ALA A 224 3.76 -2.63 7.20
N LEU A 225 4.32 -1.42 7.12
CA LEU A 225 5.72 -1.16 7.43
C LEU A 225 6.02 -1.40 8.92
N GLU A 226 5.14 -0.92 9.81
CA GLU A 226 5.32 -1.05 11.26
C GLU A 226 5.15 -2.49 11.72
N THR A 227 4.14 -3.21 11.22
CA THR A 227 3.95 -4.63 11.50
C THR A 227 5.18 -5.43 11.08
N LEU A 228 5.71 -5.18 9.88
CA LEU A 228 6.92 -5.85 9.41
C LEU A 228 8.16 -5.47 10.23
N ARG A 229 8.33 -4.19 10.57
CA ARG A 229 9.45 -3.71 11.39
C ARG A 229 9.52 -4.43 12.74
N ILE A 230 8.37 -4.53 13.41
CA ILE A 230 8.28 -5.21 14.70
C ILE A 230 8.48 -6.73 14.56
N ALA A 231 7.87 -7.36 13.53
CA ALA A 231 8.05 -8.79 13.25
C ALA A 231 9.53 -9.16 13.05
N LEU A 232 10.32 -8.26 12.46
CA LEU A 232 11.76 -8.45 12.25
C LEU A 232 12.63 -7.98 13.42
N GLY A 233 12.06 -7.44 14.50
CA GLY A 233 12.81 -6.92 15.65
C GLY A 233 13.65 -5.67 15.34
N ILE A 234 13.31 -4.93 14.29
CA ILE A 234 14.07 -3.75 13.84
C ILE A 234 13.62 -2.52 14.64
N LYS A 235 14.57 -1.75 15.18
CA LYS A 235 14.27 -0.59 16.03
C LYS A 235 14.15 0.73 15.26
N LYS A 236 14.83 0.86 14.13
CA LYS A 236 14.95 2.13 13.40
C LYS A 236 14.71 1.95 11.91
N ILE A 237 14.18 2.99 11.29
CA ILE A 237 14.02 3.13 9.84
C ILE A 237 14.89 4.29 9.39
N ILE A 238 15.72 4.09 8.38
CA ILE A 238 16.51 5.16 7.77
C ILE A 238 15.76 5.64 6.53
N VAL A 239 15.48 6.93 6.47
CA VAL A 239 14.88 7.60 5.30
C VAL A 239 15.99 8.30 4.55
N ASN A 240 16.32 7.82 3.35
CA ASN A 240 17.31 8.46 2.49
C ASN A 240 16.62 9.39 1.51
N TYR A 241 17.15 10.61 1.42
CA TYR A 241 16.73 11.62 0.45
C TYR A 241 17.77 11.81 -0.65
N ASP A 242 17.32 12.15 -1.84
CA ASP A 242 18.13 12.64 -2.94
C ASP A 242 17.70 14.06 -3.35
N GLN A 243 18.11 14.52 -4.53
CA GLN A 243 17.77 15.87 -5.02
C GLN A 243 16.29 16.05 -5.32
N ASN A 244 15.53 14.96 -5.48
CA ASN A 244 14.13 14.96 -5.91
C ASN A 244 13.16 14.62 -4.77
N GLY A 245 13.65 14.16 -3.61
CA GLY A 245 12.83 13.75 -2.47
C GLY A 245 13.32 12.46 -1.82
N VAL A 246 12.39 11.66 -1.30
CA VAL A 246 12.72 10.35 -0.74
C VAL A 246 13.18 9.42 -1.86
N SER A 247 14.31 8.75 -1.67
CA SER A 247 14.84 7.78 -2.65
C SER A 247 14.59 6.34 -2.22
N ASN A 248 14.76 6.06 -0.94
CA ASN A 248 14.50 4.73 -0.38
C ASN A 248 14.37 4.78 1.15
N LEU A 249 13.75 3.72 1.69
CA LEU A 249 13.75 3.43 3.11
C LEU A 249 14.67 2.24 3.38
N ILE A 250 15.39 2.27 4.49
CA ILE A 250 16.26 1.15 4.90
C ILE A 250 15.76 0.59 6.22
N LEU A 251 15.37 -0.67 6.19
CA LEU A 251 15.06 -1.52 7.33
C LEU A 251 16.12 -2.60 7.42
N ASP A 252 17.16 -2.37 8.22
CA ASP A 252 18.31 -3.27 8.35
C ASP A 252 18.88 -3.65 6.96
N ASN A 253 18.68 -4.89 6.51
CA ASN A 253 19.13 -5.41 5.22
C ASN A 253 18.15 -5.18 4.05
N PHE A 254 17.02 -4.55 4.31
CA PHE A 254 16.02 -4.25 3.29
C PHE A 254 16.16 -2.80 2.83
N ILE A 255 16.57 -2.61 1.58
CA ILE A 255 16.56 -1.31 0.91
C ILE A 255 15.29 -1.26 0.07
N ILE A 256 14.31 -0.50 0.51
CA ILE A 256 12.98 -0.40 -0.10
C ILE A 256 12.96 0.84 -0.98
N PRO A 257 12.95 0.69 -2.31
CA PRO A 257 12.86 1.83 -3.21
C PRO A 257 11.47 2.48 -3.09
N THR A 258 11.44 3.80 -3.08
CA THR A 258 10.19 4.58 -3.03
C THR A 258 10.17 5.65 -4.11
N ASP A 259 9.01 6.22 -4.34
CA ASP A 259 8.92 7.48 -5.04
C ASP A 259 9.37 8.64 -4.12
N ARG A 260 9.43 9.85 -4.68
CA ARG A 260 9.86 11.08 -3.95
C ARG A 260 9.02 11.42 -2.72
N HIS A 261 7.84 10.82 -2.58
CA HIS A 261 6.90 11.05 -1.48
C HIS A 261 6.90 9.90 -0.45
N GLY A 262 7.81 8.93 -0.55
CA GLY A 262 7.90 7.79 0.35
C GLY A 262 6.84 6.71 0.09
N ARG A 263 6.31 6.64 -1.16
CA ARG A 263 5.34 5.60 -1.58
C ARG A 263 6.08 4.45 -2.26
N ILE A 264 5.59 3.24 -2.05
CA ILE A 264 6.04 2.04 -2.76
C ILE A 264 5.07 1.70 -3.88
N LEU A 265 5.59 1.34 -5.07
CA LEU A 265 4.80 0.71 -6.12
C LEU A 265 4.52 -0.74 -5.71
N VAL A 266 3.25 -1.11 -5.65
CA VAL A 266 2.84 -2.44 -5.20
C VAL A 266 2.92 -3.44 -6.35
N ASN A 267 3.71 -4.48 -6.16
CA ASN A 267 3.71 -5.63 -7.06
C ASN A 267 2.60 -6.60 -6.62
N PHE A 268 1.37 -6.29 -7.03
CA PHE A 268 0.20 -7.10 -6.69
C PHE A 268 0.36 -8.54 -7.18
N ARG A 269 0.00 -9.51 -6.35
CA ARG A 269 0.10 -10.95 -6.69
C ARG A 269 -1.03 -11.43 -7.58
N GLY A 270 -2.20 -10.83 -7.50
CA GLY A 270 -3.36 -11.24 -8.27
C GLY A 270 -4.62 -10.53 -7.84
N LYS A 271 -5.74 -11.18 -8.05
CA LYS A 271 -7.06 -10.77 -7.57
C LYS A 271 -7.21 -10.99 -6.06
N GLU A 272 -8.38 -10.67 -5.51
CA GLU A 272 -8.70 -10.93 -4.11
C GLU A 272 -8.48 -12.41 -3.74
N LYS A 273 -8.11 -12.63 -2.47
CA LYS A 273 -7.89 -13.99 -1.91
C LYS A 273 -6.70 -14.75 -2.53
N THR A 274 -5.73 -14.03 -3.05
CA THR A 274 -4.44 -14.60 -3.48
C THR A 274 -3.61 -15.05 -2.26
N PHE A 275 -3.70 -14.33 -1.14
CA PHE A 275 -3.10 -14.75 0.13
C PHE A 275 -3.96 -15.81 0.85
N LYS A 276 -3.41 -16.39 1.92
CA LYS A 276 -4.17 -17.33 2.76
C LYS A 276 -5.13 -16.56 3.66
N TYR A 277 -6.42 -16.83 3.51
CA TYR A 277 -7.49 -16.28 4.34
C TYR A 277 -7.98 -17.31 5.35
N ILE A 278 -8.24 -16.87 6.58
CA ILE A 278 -8.89 -17.64 7.63
C ILE A 278 -10.03 -16.78 8.18
N SER A 279 -11.25 -17.32 8.21
CA SER A 279 -12.42 -16.60 8.73
C SER A 279 -12.22 -16.20 10.19
N ALA A 280 -12.54 -14.98 10.56
CA ALA A 280 -12.53 -14.52 11.95
C ALA A 280 -13.41 -15.39 12.85
N LEU A 281 -14.51 -15.93 12.32
CA LEU A 281 -15.37 -16.87 13.02
C LEU A 281 -14.64 -18.18 13.35
N ASP A 282 -13.81 -18.69 12.45
CA ASP A 282 -13.07 -19.91 12.68
C ASP A 282 -11.99 -19.70 13.77
N ILE A 283 -11.35 -18.53 13.80
CA ILE A 283 -10.44 -18.14 14.89
C ILE A 283 -11.22 -18.02 16.22
N TYR A 284 -12.36 -17.32 16.21
CA TYR A 284 -13.20 -17.14 17.41
C TYR A 284 -13.63 -18.47 18.03
N ASN A 285 -13.93 -19.48 17.21
CA ASN A 285 -14.35 -20.82 17.64
C ASN A 285 -13.20 -21.82 17.84
N ASN A 286 -11.94 -21.41 17.69
CA ASN A 286 -10.76 -22.32 17.70
C ASN A 286 -10.86 -23.44 16.63
N ASN A 287 -11.48 -23.17 15.49
CA ASN A 287 -11.65 -24.11 14.40
C ASN A 287 -10.56 -23.93 13.33
N PHE A 288 -9.31 -24.08 13.73
CA PHE A 288 -8.13 -23.95 12.87
C PHE A 288 -6.99 -24.86 13.36
N LYS A 289 -5.97 -25.05 12.53
CA LYS A 289 -4.77 -25.79 12.93
C LYS A 289 -3.69 -24.80 13.38
N SER A 290 -3.12 -25.01 14.55
CA SER A 290 -2.07 -24.11 15.09
C SER A 290 -0.85 -23.99 14.16
N GLU A 291 -0.50 -25.04 13.41
CA GLU A 291 0.59 -25.00 12.45
C GLU A 291 0.35 -24.02 11.31
N GLU A 292 -0.91 -23.69 11.02
CA GLU A 292 -1.29 -22.73 9.97
C GLU A 292 -1.10 -21.27 10.39
N ILE A 293 -0.92 -21.01 11.69
CA ILE A 293 -0.88 -19.68 12.31
C ILE A 293 0.46 -19.40 12.97
N ARG A 294 1.11 -20.43 13.55
CA ARG A 294 2.33 -20.27 14.33
C ARG A 294 3.41 -19.49 13.58
N ASP A 295 4.03 -18.52 14.29
CA ASP A 295 5.14 -17.67 13.83
C ASP A 295 4.82 -16.82 12.58
N LYS A 296 3.54 -16.70 12.21
CA LYS A 296 3.13 -15.92 11.03
C LYS A 296 2.80 -14.48 11.37
N ILE A 297 2.75 -13.65 10.33
CA ILE A 297 2.22 -12.30 10.36
C ILE A 297 0.73 -12.40 10.01
N ALA A 298 -0.14 -12.07 10.96
CA ALA A 298 -1.58 -11.98 10.72
C ALA A 298 -1.99 -10.53 10.49
N LEU A 299 -2.74 -10.28 9.45
CA LEU A 299 -3.43 -9.02 9.23
C LEU A 299 -4.93 -9.25 9.45
N ILE A 300 -5.54 -8.51 10.38
CA ILE A 300 -6.97 -8.60 10.63
C ILE A 300 -7.65 -7.43 9.95
N GLY A 301 -8.56 -7.72 9.03
CA GLY A 301 -9.33 -6.73 8.30
C GLY A 301 -10.53 -7.37 7.64
N THR A 302 -11.21 -6.63 6.75
CA THR A 302 -12.44 -7.10 6.14
C THR A 302 -12.31 -7.34 4.64
N SER A 303 -12.94 -8.42 4.17
CA SER A 303 -13.27 -8.61 2.76
C SER A 303 -14.79 -8.44 2.50
N ALA A 304 -15.59 -8.28 3.56
CA ALA A 304 -17.03 -8.15 3.43
C ALA A 304 -17.45 -6.87 2.70
N ALA A 305 -18.18 -7.02 1.61
CA ALA A 305 -18.63 -5.90 0.77
C ALA A 305 -19.47 -4.87 1.56
N ALA A 306 -20.21 -5.30 2.56
CA ALA A 306 -21.03 -4.44 3.41
C ALA A 306 -20.21 -3.42 4.25
N LEU A 307 -18.93 -3.67 4.46
CA LEU A 307 -18.06 -2.80 5.27
C LEU A 307 -17.29 -1.75 4.44
N MET A 308 -17.46 -1.77 3.11
CA MET A 308 -16.96 -0.78 2.15
C MET A 308 -15.43 -0.51 2.18
N ASP A 309 -14.63 -1.39 2.78
CA ASP A 309 -13.17 -1.27 2.71
C ASP A 309 -12.61 -1.90 1.43
N LEU A 310 -13.22 -1.52 0.31
CA LEU A 310 -12.88 -2.03 -1.01
C LEU A 310 -12.10 -0.98 -1.80
N ARG A 311 -11.10 -1.45 -2.52
CA ARG A 311 -10.19 -0.61 -3.29
C ARG A 311 -10.13 -1.09 -4.74
N ALA A 312 -9.91 -0.17 -5.67
CA ALA A 312 -9.59 -0.54 -7.05
C ALA A 312 -8.08 -0.75 -7.19
N THR A 313 -7.70 -1.85 -7.83
CA THR A 313 -6.31 -2.24 -8.13
C THR A 313 -6.13 -2.52 -9.62
N PRO A 314 -4.90 -2.72 -10.12
CA PRO A 314 -4.66 -3.12 -11.52
C PRO A 314 -5.37 -4.40 -11.95
N PHE A 315 -5.71 -5.30 -11.02
CA PHE A 315 -6.38 -6.56 -11.35
C PHE A 315 -7.89 -6.47 -11.33
N GLU A 316 -8.46 -5.70 -10.40
CA GLU A 316 -9.90 -5.63 -10.22
C GLU A 316 -10.34 -4.35 -9.49
N SER A 317 -11.62 -4.00 -9.68
CA SER A 317 -12.20 -2.80 -9.08
C SER A 317 -12.67 -2.98 -7.64
N ILE A 318 -12.69 -4.20 -7.14
CA ILE A 318 -13.15 -4.57 -5.79
C ILE A 318 -12.07 -5.44 -5.17
N PHE A 319 -11.26 -4.86 -4.29
CA PHE A 319 -10.11 -5.52 -3.67
C PHE A 319 -10.05 -5.15 -2.19
N PRO A 320 -9.92 -6.12 -1.25
CA PRO A 320 -9.86 -5.84 0.18
C PRO A 320 -8.66 -4.97 0.57
N GLY A 321 -8.89 -3.91 1.36
CA GLY A 321 -7.83 -3.01 1.82
C GLY A 321 -6.73 -3.74 2.59
N VAL A 322 -7.11 -4.68 3.44
CA VAL A 322 -6.18 -5.51 4.22
C VAL A 322 -5.20 -6.32 3.35
N GLU A 323 -5.63 -6.78 2.17
CA GLU A 323 -4.77 -7.54 1.25
C GLU A 323 -3.75 -6.64 0.53
N VAL A 324 -4.00 -5.32 0.45
CA VAL A 324 -2.98 -4.36 -0.02
C VAL A 324 -1.79 -4.37 0.94
N HIS A 325 -2.03 -4.34 2.26
CA HIS A 325 -0.97 -4.43 3.27
C HIS A 325 -0.20 -5.76 3.18
N ALA A 326 -0.91 -6.87 2.93
CA ALA A 326 -0.28 -8.17 2.72
C ALA A 326 0.66 -8.18 1.50
N ASN A 327 0.24 -7.60 0.36
CA ASN A 327 1.09 -7.44 -0.81
C ASN A 327 2.35 -6.61 -0.51
N VAL A 328 2.22 -5.50 0.23
CA VAL A 328 3.35 -4.65 0.62
C VAL A 328 4.36 -5.43 1.46
N ILE A 329 3.90 -6.16 2.48
CA ILE A 329 4.76 -6.97 3.35
C ILE A 329 5.46 -8.07 2.52
N ASP A 330 4.73 -8.78 1.66
CA ASP A 330 5.31 -9.82 0.79
C ASP A 330 6.35 -9.25 -0.19
N ASN A 331 6.09 -8.08 -0.77
CA ASN A 331 7.06 -7.40 -1.65
C ASN A 331 8.35 -7.03 -0.89
N ILE A 332 8.24 -6.54 0.34
CA ILE A 332 9.41 -6.16 1.13
C ILE A 332 10.20 -7.39 1.57
N LEU A 333 9.55 -8.41 2.12
CA LEU A 333 10.20 -9.65 2.58
C LEU A 333 10.99 -10.34 1.46
N ASN A 334 10.45 -10.34 0.25
CA ASN A 334 11.05 -11.01 -0.90
C ASN A 334 11.90 -10.09 -1.77
N LYS A 335 12.06 -8.81 -1.38
CA LYS A 335 12.78 -7.78 -2.17
C LYS A 335 12.25 -7.69 -3.61
N ASP A 336 10.95 -7.89 -3.79
CA ASP A 336 10.28 -7.97 -5.07
C ASP A 336 9.60 -6.64 -5.41
N PHE A 337 10.43 -5.63 -5.56
CA PHE A 337 10.00 -4.26 -5.72
C PHE A 337 9.77 -3.90 -7.19
N LEU A 338 8.73 -3.10 -7.40
CA LEU A 338 8.61 -2.28 -8.61
C LEU A 338 9.11 -0.88 -8.28
N PHE A 339 9.95 -0.32 -9.13
CA PHE A 339 10.49 1.02 -8.88
C PHE A 339 10.77 1.78 -10.17
N LYS A 340 10.63 3.09 -10.10
CA LYS A 340 10.91 4.04 -11.18
C LYS A 340 12.09 4.93 -10.76
N PRO A 341 13.31 4.63 -11.20
CA PRO A 341 14.46 5.47 -10.88
C PRO A 341 14.33 6.86 -11.47
N SER A 342 14.89 7.87 -10.80
CA SER A 342 14.83 9.27 -11.24
C SER A 342 15.44 9.51 -12.64
N TRP A 343 16.45 8.72 -13.04
CA TRP A 343 17.09 8.81 -14.36
C TRP A 343 16.22 8.26 -15.51
N ILE A 344 15.14 7.55 -15.22
CA ILE A 344 14.30 6.94 -16.27
C ILE A 344 13.64 7.99 -17.17
N GLU A 345 13.32 9.17 -16.64
CA GLU A 345 12.73 10.26 -17.41
C GLU A 345 13.67 10.76 -18.52
N ALA A 346 14.96 10.84 -18.23
CA ALA A 346 15.96 11.19 -19.25
C ALA A 346 16.05 10.09 -20.33
N ILE A 347 15.99 8.82 -19.94
CA ILE A 347 15.98 7.70 -20.90
C ILE A 347 14.73 7.75 -21.77
N ASN A 348 13.55 8.02 -21.20
CA ASN A 348 12.31 8.12 -21.97
C ASN A 348 12.39 9.21 -23.03
N ILE A 349 12.95 10.37 -22.71
CA ILE A 349 13.19 11.43 -23.69
C ILE A 349 14.17 10.93 -24.79
N CYS A 350 15.27 10.31 -24.43
CA CYS A 350 16.19 9.74 -25.42
C CYS A 350 15.49 8.70 -26.33
N LEU A 351 14.65 7.84 -25.76
CA LEU A 351 13.87 6.86 -26.51
C LEU A 351 12.91 7.50 -27.50
N ILE A 352 12.26 8.62 -27.15
CA ILE A 352 11.40 9.37 -28.06
C ILE A 352 12.21 9.78 -29.32
N PHE A 353 13.41 10.31 -29.13
CA PHE A 353 14.26 10.69 -30.26
C PHE A 353 14.70 9.48 -31.09
N VAL A 354 15.23 8.43 -30.44
CA VAL A 354 15.68 7.21 -31.12
C VAL A 354 14.57 6.57 -31.94
N LEU A 355 13.36 6.40 -31.35
CA LEU A 355 12.21 5.82 -32.02
C LEU A 355 11.71 6.68 -33.17
N SER A 356 11.67 8.00 -33.01
CA SER A 356 11.25 8.91 -34.09
C SER A 356 12.20 8.86 -35.28
N PHE A 357 13.51 8.85 -35.04
CA PHE A 357 14.50 8.69 -36.12
C PHE A 357 14.45 7.28 -36.73
N PHE A 358 14.20 6.24 -35.96
CA PHE A 358 14.03 4.88 -36.45
C PHE A 358 12.81 4.76 -37.35
N ILE A 359 11.66 5.29 -36.94
CA ILE A 359 10.43 5.33 -37.76
C ILE A 359 10.66 6.12 -39.06
N TYR A 360 11.33 7.28 -38.97
CA TYR A 360 11.70 8.07 -40.15
C TYR A 360 12.55 7.25 -41.12
N PHE A 361 13.52 6.48 -40.61
CA PHE A 361 14.37 5.65 -41.44
C PHE A 361 13.58 4.51 -42.10
N ILE A 362 12.64 3.87 -41.37
CA ILE A 362 11.75 2.83 -41.91
C ILE A 362 10.91 3.41 -43.06
N ILE A 363 10.21 4.49 -42.84
CA ILE A 363 9.33 5.12 -43.84
C ILE A 363 10.10 5.46 -45.12
N ARG A 364 11.39 5.75 -44.99
CA ARG A 364 12.22 6.13 -46.13
C ARG A 364 12.81 4.97 -46.89
N LYS A 365 13.04 3.86 -46.26
CA LYS A 365 13.74 2.68 -46.85
C LYS A 365 12.81 1.54 -47.20
N VAL A 366 11.68 1.44 -46.53
CA VAL A 366 10.70 0.36 -46.68
C VAL A 366 9.58 0.80 -47.61
N PRO A 367 9.12 -0.08 -48.51
CA PRO A 367 7.91 0.20 -49.33
C PRO A 367 6.73 0.51 -48.46
N ILE A 368 5.93 1.52 -48.86
CA ILE A 368 4.83 2.05 -48.07
C ILE A 368 3.83 1.00 -47.58
N ILE A 369 3.64 -0.04 -48.39
CA ILE A 369 2.74 -1.15 -48.09
C ILE A 369 3.23 -2.03 -46.92
N LEU A 370 4.55 -2.09 -46.66
CA LEU A 370 5.17 -2.85 -45.58
C LEU A 370 5.39 -1.99 -44.33
N THR A 371 5.32 -0.67 -44.44
CA THR A 371 5.57 0.26 -43.31
C THR A 371 4.70 -0.02 -42.09
N PRO A 372 3.37 -0.26 -42.19
CA PRO A 372 2.53 -0.58 -41.03
C PRO A 372 2.98 -1.86 -40.32
N ILE A 373 3.44 -2.86 -41.04
CA ILE A 373 3.91 -4.12 -40.46
C ILE A 373 5.17 -3.88 -39.63
N PHE A 374 6.12 -3.11 -40.12
CA PHE A 374 7.34 -2.79 -39.40
C PHE A 374 7.06 -1.93 -38.16
N ILE A 375 6.12 -0.98 -38.24
CA ILE A 375 5.69 -0.19 -37.08
C ILE A 375 5.06 -1.12 -36.02
N PHE A 376 4.15 -2.01 -36.43
CA PHE A 376 3.49 -2.93 -35.51
C PHE A 376 4.50 -3.87 -34.81
N ILE A 377 5.45 -4.44 -35.56
CA ILE A 377 6.52 -5.27 -34.99
C ILE A 377 7.36 -4.46 -34.00
N SER A 378 7.69 -3.20 -34.31
CA SER A 378 8.47 -2.35 -33.43
C SER A 378 7.73 -2.06 -32.12
N LEU A 379 6.44 -1.72 -32.18
CA LEU A 379 5.60 -1.49 -31.01
C LEU A 379 5.46 -2.77 -30.15
N TYR A 380 5.25 -3.91 -30.80
CA TYR A 380 5.21 -5.20 -30.11
C TYR A 380 6.52 -5.52 -29.39
N LEU A 381 7.66 -5.27 -30.04
CA LEU A 381 8.97 -5.50 -29.45
C LEU A 381 9.22 -4.59 -28.25
N ILE A 382 8.85 -3.30 -28.34
CA ILE A 382 8.94 -2.33 -27.24
C ILE A 382 8.08 -2.78 -26.06
N PHE A 383 6.83 -3.16 -26.34
CA PHE A 383 5.93 -3.68 -25.31
C PHE A 383 6.50 -4.93 -24.64
N TYR A 384 7.00 -5.89 -25.41
CA TYR A 384 7.58 -7.13 -24.89
C TYR A 384 8.84 -6.89 -24.04
N ILE A 385 9.71 -5.98 -24.48
CA ILE A 385 10.91 -5.59 -23.71
C ILE A 385 10.49 -4.93 -22.40
N ASN A 386 9.52 -4.00 -22.45
CA ASN A 386 9.02 -3.32 -21.27
C ASN A 386 8.38 -4.29 -20.27
N TYR A 387 7.53 -5.21 -20.75
CA TYR A 387 6.95 -6.30 -19.96
C TYR A 387 8.02 -7.14 -19.27
N PHE A 388 9.06 -7.55 -20.02
CA PHE A 388 10.14 -8.37 -19.49
C PHE A 388 10.96 -7.61 -18.42
N ILE A 389 11.27 -6.34 -18.66
CA ILE A 389 12.04 -5.50 -17.71
C ILE A 389 11.23 -5.27 -16.45
N LEU A 390 9.94 -5.00 -16.58
CA LEU A 390 9.03 -4.76 -15.46
C LEU A 390 9.01 -5.97 -14.51
N PHE A 391 8.70 -7.15 -15.01
CA PHE A 391 8.48 -8.32 -14.14
C PHE A 391 9.74 -9.11 -13.79
N LYS A 392 10.81 -8.97 -14.55
CA LYS A 392 12.08 -9.64 -14.23
C LYS A 392 13.01 -8.81 -13.34
N TYR A 393 13.02 -7.49 -13.54
CA TYR A 393 13.93 -6.59 -12.85
C TYR A 393 13.21 -5.58 -11.95
N GLY A 394 11.88 -5.56 -11.95
CA GLY A 394 11.09 -4.61 -11.20
C GLY A 394 11.20 -3.15 -11.69
N LEU A 395 11.81 -2.93 -12.86
CA LEU A 395 12.08 -1.60 -13.36
C LEU A 395 10.92 -1.09 -14.22
N VAL A 396 10.34 0.03 -13.82
CA VAL A 396 9.27 0.71 -14.57
C VAL A 396 9.87 1.67 -15.58
N ILE A 397 9.69 1.37 -16.89
CA ILE A 397 10.01 2.25 -18.01
C ILE A 397 8.69 2.72 -18.61
N ASN A 398 8.56 4.00 -18.85
CA ASN A 398 7.32 4.57 -19.42
C ASN A 398 7.34 4.53 -20.94
#